data_5be4104dcb127b5a840fb7761ec3de8d
#
_entry.id   5be4104dcb127b5a840fb7761ec3de8d
#
_cell.length_a   1.000
_cell.length_b   1.000
_cell.length_c   1.000
_cell.angle_alpha   90.00
_cell.angle_beta   90.00
_cell.angle_gamma   90.00
#
_symmetry.space_group_name_H-M   'P 1'
#
loop_
_entity.id
_entity.type
_entity.pdbx_description
1 polymer ?
#
loop_
_entity_poly.entity_id
_entity_poly.type
_entity_poly.pdbx_seq_one_letter_code
_entity_poly.pdbx_strand_id
1 'polypeptide(L)'
;MPSRVSRPRAPTARKPHSQFDYVRLALDGYLAKASDARRRLQEEPYDTKLLHAWRVNLRRVTATLKDVARLSDDDDLRDVQDYLRSCREATGQCRDIDILAQETLPAFINENDDKASAATGAQKTLADQQEAAHRQAIAALKKHNLAVPLRSWRHWVATLEPPTDGRVRKIAAAAIEKRYGTMKKRAAKLDGSQKRLHRLRSAIKKLRYSIDLYRHAFPKQLPNAWLKQLADLQGHLGLAHDRMMGRQLWDTAVSVEGEAPLSKPFRRWGKRTAYAASEKATPSLAKLDNLSHFWRKPSDKPTHRRERKKSRNIVDDSSASKPPSTATR
;
A
#
# COMPACT_ATOMS: atom_id res chain seq x y z
N MET A 1 3.73 43.86 39.18
CA MET A 1 3.93 43.67 37.71
C MET A 1 4.55 42.32 37.46
N PRO A 2 3.87 41.31 36.95
CA PRO A 2 4.48 40.00 36.69
C PRO A 2 5.22 40.03 35.36
N SER A 3 6.49 39.63 35.39
CA SER A 3 7.39 39.51 34.24
C SER A 3 6.86 38.52 33.21
N ARG A 4 6.69 38.98 31.98
CA ARG A 4 6.40 38.12 30.82
C ARG A 4 7.57 37.19 30.53
N VAL A 5 7.47 35.92 30.90
CA VAL A 5 8.38 34.86 30.45
C VAL A 5 8.16 34.66 28.94
N SER A 6 9.11 35.07 28.14
CA SER A 6 9.12 34.86 26.69
C SER A 6 9.16 33.34 26.40
N ARG A 7 8.11 32.79 25.78
CA ARG A 7 8.13 31.43 25.23
C ARG A 7 9.24 31.32 24.19
N PRO A 8 10.08 30.28 24.26
CA PRO A 8 11.09 30.05 23.23
C PRO A 8 10.41 29.87 21.87
N ARG A 9 10.84 30.67 20.90
CA ARG A 9 10.41 30.60 19.51
C ARG A 9 10.75 29.22 18.97
N ALA A 10 9.75 28.49 18.47
CA ALA A 10 9.97 27.22 17.79
C ALA A 10 11.02 27.43 16.66
N PRO A 11 12.02 26.54 16.52
CA PRO A 11 13.01 26.68 15.47
C PRO A 11 12.33 26.71 14.11
N THR A 12 12.54 27.79 13.36
CA THR A 12 12.07 27.92 11.98
C THR A 12 12.62 26.75 11.17
N ALA A 13 11.75 25.89 10.67
CA ALA A 13 12.15 24.75 9.86
C ALA A 13 12.95 25.26 8.66
N ARG A 14 14.27 25.02 8.65
CA ARG A 14 15.14 25.33 7.51
C ARG A 14 14.58 24.65 6.26
N LYS A 15 14.52 25.37 5.15
CA LYS A 15 14.14 24.79 3.85
C LYS A 15 15.10 23.63 3.53
N PRO A 16 14.60 22.50 3.00
CA PRO A 16 15.47 21.39 2.63
C PRO A 16 16.47 21.84 1.55
N HIS A 17 17.74 21.52 1.74
CA HIS A 17 18.82 21.92 0.84
C HIS A 17 19.23 20.81 -0.14
N SER A 18 18.91 19.55 0.18
CA SER A 18 19.26 18.38 -0.63
C SER A 18 18.08 17.46 -0.83
N GLN A 19 18.17 16.54 -1.79
CA GLN A 19 17.15 15.50 -1.97
C GLN A 19 17.07 14.55 -0.78
N PHE A 20 18.18 14.32 -0.09
CA PHE A 20 18.20 13.53 1.15
C PHE A 20 17.43 14.22 2.27
N ASP A 21 17.51 15.55 2.39
CA ASP A 21 16.72 16.29 3.38
C ASP A 21 15.21 16.05 3.21
N TYR A 22 14.70 16.01 1.97
CA TYR A 22 13.30 15.69 1.72
C TYR A 22 12.96 14.27 2.18
N VAL A 23 13.81 13.29 1.92
CA VAL A 23 13.64 11.90 2.36
C VAL A 23 13.62 11.82 3.89
N ARG A 24 14.61 12.43 4.54
CA ARG A 24 14.73 12.49 6.01
C ARG A 24 13.49 13.12 6.64
N LEU A 25 13.12 14.33 6.19
CA LEU A 25 11.96 15.05 6.72
C LEU A 25 10.64 14.29 6.53
N ALA A 26 10.49 13.55 5.40
CA ALA A 26 9.31 12.73 5.18
C ALA A 26 9.24 11.57 6.20
N LEU A 27 10.36 10.88 6.45
CA LEU A 27 10.43 9.78 7.43
C LEU A 27 10.26 10.31 8.87
N ASP A 28 10.92 11.41 9.23
CA ASP A 28 10.73 12.09 10.51
C ASP A 28 9.24 12.43 10.73
N GLY A 29 8.59 12.97 9.70
CA GLY A 29 7.17 13.33 9.74
C GLY A 29 6.25 12.12 9.91
N TYR A 30 6.55 10.99 9.27
CA TYR A 30 5.78 9.75 9.47
C TYR A 30 5.97 9.18 10.88
N LEU A 31 7.20 9.16 11.38
CA LEU A 31 7.50 8.70 12.74
C LEU A 31 6.88 9.61 13.81
N ALA A 32 6.93 10.93 13.62
CA ALA A 32 6.28 11.89 14.51
C ALA A 32 4.75 11.71 14.55
N LYS A 33 4.11 11.55 13.39
CA LYS A 33 2.66 11.28 13.30
C LYS A 33 2.28 9.95 13.93
N ALA A 34 3.11 8.92 13.80
CA ALA A 34 2.89 7.65 14.48
C ALA A 34 3.03 7.81 16.00
N SER A 35 4.04 8.52 16.49
CA SER A 35 4.25 8.78 17.92
C SER A 35 3.09 9.58 18.52
N ASP A 36 2.62 10.61 17.82
CA ASP A 36 1.47 11.42 18.26
C ASP A 36 0.19 10.57 18.30
N ALA A 37 -0.08 9.82 17.26
CA ALA A 37 -1.24 8.92 17.22
C ALA A 37 -1.21 7.90 18.38
N ARG A 38 -0.02 7.33 18.70
CA ARG A 38 0.14 6.43 19.85
C ARG A 38 -0.15 7.13 21.19
N ARG A 39 0.36 8.36 21.38
CA ARG A 39 0.12 9.13 22.61
C ARG A 39 -1.38 9.40 22.77
N ARG A 40 -2.03 9.92 21.73
CA ARG A 40 -3.45 10.23 21.76
C ARG A 40 -4.34 9.00 21.93
N LEU A 41 -3.96 7.82 21.39
CA LEU A 41 -4.68 6.57 21.62
C LEU A 41 -4.68 6.13 23.10
N GLN A 42 -3.81 6.68 23.95
CA GLN A 42 -3.88 6.44 25.40
C GLN A 42 -4.96 7.30 26.06
N GLU A 43 -5.30 8.45 25.48
CA GLU A 43 -6.33 9.38 25.92
C GLU A 43 -7.69 9.03 25.27
N GLU A 44 -7.66 8.63 24.00
CA GLU A 44 -8.81 8.32 23.16
C GLU A 44 -8.69 6.86 22.62
N PRO A 45 -8.84 5.82 23.46
CA PRO A 45 -8.50 4.43 23.11
C PRO A 45 -9.37 3.81 22.01
N TYR A 46 -10.54 4.38 21.73
CA TYR A 46 -11.49 3.89 20.72
C TYR A 46 -11.48 4.71 19.42
N ASP A 47 -10.57 5.67 19.26
CA ASP A 47 -10.47 6.44 18.03
C ASP A 47 -9.83 5.62 16.89
N THR A 48 -10.67 5.14 15.99
CA THR A 48 -10.27 4.34 14.82
C THR A 48 -9.43 5.13 13.82
N LYS A 49 -9.54 6.48 13.78
CA LYS A 49 -8.73 7.35 12.91
C LYS A 49 -7.30 7.44 13.43
N LEU A 50 -7.13 7.54 14.75
CA LEU A 50 -5.80 7.51 15.39
C LEU A 50 -5.12 6.16 15.19
N LEU A 51 -5.84 5.05 15.38
CA LEU A 51 -5.32 3.71 15.09
C LEU A 51 -4.92 3.57 13.62
N HIS A 52 -5.73 4.07 12.71
CA HIS A 52 -5.41 4.11 11.29
C HIS A 52 -4.15 4.94 11.01
N ALA A 53 -4.05 6.13 11.58
CA ALA A 53 -2.88 7.02 11.43
C ALA A 53 -1.59 6.35 11.92
N TRP A 54 -1.60 5.71 13.11
CA TRP A 54 -0.51 4.89 13.63
C TRP A 54 -0.05 3.86 12.60
N ARG A 55 -0.96 3.01 12.12
CA ARG A 55 -0.66 1.91 11.20
C ARG A 55 -0.18 2.38 9.82
N VAL A 56 -0.78 3.44 9.27
CA VAL A 56 -0.40 3.97 7.95
C VAL A 56 0.99 4.56 7.98
N ASN A 57 1.32 5.36 9.01
CA ASN A 57 2.63 5.99 9.10
C ASN A 57 3.74 4.96 9.31
N LEU A 58 3.57 3.98 10.22
CA LEU A 58 4.51 2.87 10.37
C LEU A 58 4.69 2.07 9.08
N ARG A 59 3.61 1.84 8.33
CA ARG A 59 3.67 1.13 7.04
C ARG A 59 4.47 1.91 6.00
N ARG A 60 4.36 3.24 5.96
CA ARG A 60 5.14 4.10 5.05
C ARG A 60 6.63 3.96 5.36
N VAL A 61 7.02 4.09 6.62
CA VAL A 61 8.42 3.92 7.05
C VAL A 61 8.92 2.52 6.71
N THR A 62 8.27 1.47 7.20
CA THR A 62 8.72 0.08 7.00
C THR A 62 8.77 -0.36 5.53
N ALA A 63 7.96 0.26 4.66
CA ALA A 63 7.98 -0.05 3.23
C ALA A 63 9.18 0.54 2.50
N THR A 64 9.79 1.60 3.02
CA THR A 64 10.84 2.38 2.33
C THR A 64 12.20 2.31 3.03
N LEU A 65 12.24 1.99 4.32
CA LEU A 65 13.45 2.05 5.14
C LEU A 65 14.62 1.21 4.57
N LYS A 66 14.32 0.02 4.05
CA LYS A 66 15.33 -0.83 3.39
C LYS A 66 16.02 -0.18 2.18
N ASP A 67 15.31 0.68 1.45
CA ASP A 67 15.91 1.37 0.31
C ASP A 67 16.70 2.60 0.77
N VAL A 68 16.24 3.25 1.86
CA VAL A 68 16.95 4.36 2.50
C VAL A 68 18.24 3.88 3.16
N ALA A 69 18.25 2.73 3.80
CA ALA A 69 19.47 2.12 4.37
C ALA A 69 20.60 1.95 3.35
N ARG A 70 20.28 1.81 2.06
CA ARG A 70 21.28 1.74 0.97
C ARG A 70 22.00 3.06 0.69
N LEU A 71 21.62 4.15 1.34
CA LEU A 71 22.35 5.41 1.32
C LEU A 71 23.60 5.37 2.20
N SER A 72 23.66 4.46 3.17
CA SER A 72 24.86 4.07 3.92
C SER A 72 25.38 2.72 3.42
N ASP A 73 26.58 2.39 3.76
CA ASP A 73 27.17 1.05 3.55
C ASP A 73 26.83 0.11 4.72
N ASP A 74 26.33 0.65 5.85
CA ASP A 74 25.88 -0.10 7.03
C ASP A 74 24.37 -0.41 6.98
N ASP A 75 23.99 -1.66 7.32
CA ASP A 75 22.57 -2.13 7.30
C ASP A 75 21.88 -1.95 8.67
N ASP A 76 22.24 -0.90 9.42
CA ASP A 76 21.81 -0.64 10.80
C ASP A 76 20.30 -0.39 10.97
N LEU A 77 19.56 -0.24 9.87
CA LEU A 77 18.13 0.04 9.92
C LEU A 77 17.23 -1.19 9.83
N ARG A 78 17.79 -2.40 9.77
CA ARG A 78 17.01 -3.63 9.68
C ARG A 78 16.20 -3.88 10.94
N ASP A 79 16.82 -3.79 12.10
CA ASP A 79 16.17 -4.01 13.40
C ASP A 79 15.09 -2.96 13.66
N VAL A 80 15.37 -1.70 13.28
CA VAL A 80 14.37 -0.62 13.30
C VAL A 80 13.17 -0.98 12.43
N GLN A 81 13.41 -1.47 11.20
CA GLN A 81 12.35 -1.86 10.28
C GLN A 81 11.49 -3.00 10.84
N ASP A 82 12.12 -4.03 11.40
CA ASP A 82 11.43 -5.21 11.92
C ASP A 82 10.65 -4.89 13.20
N TYR A 83 11.23 -4.08 14.08
CA TYR A 83 10.51 -3.57 15.25
C TYR A 83 9.28 -2.73 14.87
N LEU A 84 9.41 -1.78 13.94
CA LEU A 84 8.27 -0.98 13.48
C LEU A 84 7.20 -1.84 12.77
N ARG A 85 7.62 -2.95 12.15
CA ARG A 85 6.70 -3.93 11.58
C ARG A 85 5.91 -4.65 12.68
N SER A 86 6.56 -5.13 13.71
CA SER A 86 5.90 -5.79 14.86
C SER A 86 4.91 -4.84 15.57
N CYS A 87 5.29 -3.58 15.78
CA CYS A 87 4.40 -2.54 16.30
C CYS A 87 3.11 -2.40 15.51
N ARG A 88 3.21 -2.41 14.18
CA ARG A 88 2.03 -2.33 13.30
C ARG A 88 1.20 -3.60 13.34
N GLU A 89 1.84 -4.77 13.37
CA GLU A 89 1.17 -6.08 13.37
C GLU A 89 0.38 -6.30 14.65
N ALA A 90 0.91 -5.86 15.80
CA ALA A 90 0.25 -5.94 17.09
C ALA A 90 -1.14 -5.25 17.16
N THR A 91 -1.44 -4.34 16.23
CA THR A 91 -2.73 -3.65 16.13
C THR A 91 -3.52 -4.07 14.88
N GLY A 92 -3.17 -5.21 14.28
CA GLY A 92 -3.73 -5.67 13.00
C GLY A 92 -5.20 -6.02 13.09
N GLN A 93 -5.52 -6.91 14.00
CA GLN A 93 -6.86 -7.43 14.22
C GLN A 93 -7.87 -6.32 14.57
N CYS A 94 -7.48 -5.39 15.44
CA CYS A 94 -8.33 -4.26 15.81
C CYS A 94 -8.75 -3.46 14.55
N ARG A 95 -7.81 -3.10 13.68
CA ARG A 95 -8.15 -2.37 12.45
C ARG A 95 -9.05 -3.18 11.50
N ASP A 96 -8.88 -4.48 11.43
CA ASP A 96 -9.69 -5.31 10.54
C ASP A 96 -11.15 -5.40 11.07
N ILE A 97 -11.35 -5.45 12.39
CA ILE A 97 -12.67 -5.34 13.03
C ILE A 97 -13.28 -3.94 12.82
N ASP A 98 -12.49 -2.85 12.97
CA ASP A 98 -12.96 -1.50 12.68
C ASP A 98 -13.52 -1.35 11.27
N ILE A 99 -12.83 -1.92 10.27
CA ILE A 99 -13.29 -1.88 8.88
C ILE A 99 -14.59 -2.67 8.71
N LEU A 100 -14.70 -3.82 9.37
CA LEU A 100 -15.93 -4.60 9.32
C LEU A 100 -17.09 -3.85 9.96
N ALA A 101 -16.90 -3.27 11.14
CA ALA A 101 -17.93 -2.58 11.90
C ALA A 101 -18.36 -1.25 11.26
N GLN A 102 -17.41 -0.44 10.81
CA GLN A 102 -17.66 0.95 10.40
C GLN A 102 -17.83 1.13 8.88
N GLU A 103 -17.34 0.21 8.08
CA GLU A 103 -17.33 0.36 6.61
C GLU A 103 -18.06 -0.79 5.90
N THR A 104 -17.81 -2.05 6.30
CA THR A 104 -18.29 -3.20 5.54
C THR A 104 -19.73 -3.57 5.88
N LEU A 105 -20.06 -3.71 7.16
CA LEU A 105 -21.44 -4.03 7.60
C LEU A 105 -22.42 -2.91 7.29
N PRO A 106 -22.13 -1.62 7.55
CA PRO A 106 -23.03 -0.53 7.15
C PRO A 106 -23.32 -0.50 5.66
N ALA A 107 -22.30 -0.74 4.82
CA ALA A 107 -22.53 -0.77 3.38
C ALA A 107 -23.36 -1.97 2.92
N PHE A 108 -23.28 -3.13 3.61
CA PHE A 108 -24.17 -4.26 3.37
C PHE A 108 -25.61 -3.89 3.71
N ILE A 109 -25.84 -3.30 4.88
CA ILE A 109 -27.18 -2.89 5.34
C ILE A 109 -27.79 -1.89 4.38
N ASN A 110 -27.04 -0.84 3.99
CA ASN A 110 -27.51 0.20 3.06
C ASN A 110 -27.90 -0.34 1.68
N GLU A 111 -27.28 -1.44 1.23
CA GLU A 111 -27.63 -2.10 -0.04
C GLU A 111 -28.72 -3.18 0.10
N ASN A 112 -29.15 -3.49 1.34
CA ASN A 112 -30.10 -4.56 1.65
C ASN A 112 -30.97 -4.12 2.86
N ASP A 113 -31.80 -3.07 2.67
CA ASP A 113 -32.63 -2.47 3.72
C ASP A 113 -33.57 -3.50 4.40
N ASP A 114 -34.04 -4.49 3.66
CA ASP A 114 -34.84 -5.61 4.18
C ASP A 114 -34.13 -6.45 5.25
N LYS A 115 -32.83 -6.31 5.38
CA LYS A 115 -31.96 -6.99 6.36
C LYS A 115 -31.57 -6.12 7.55
N ALA A 116 -31.94 -4.85 7.57
CA ALA A 116 -31.52 -3.90 8.63
C ALA A 116 -31.94 -4.36 10.03
N SER A 117 -33.19 -4.80 10.19
CA SER A 117 -33.69 -5.29 11.47
C SER A 117 -32.97 -6.54 11.96
N ALA A 118 -32.71 -7.48 11.06
CA ALA A 118 -31.97 -8.72 11.38
C ALA A 118 -30.48 -8.45 11.68
N ALA A 119 -29.93 -7.29 11.26
CA ALA A 119 -28.54 -6.94 11.50
C ALA A 119 -28.26 -6.31 12.87
N THR A 120 -29.31 -5.97 13.66
CA THR A 120 -29.16 -5.30 14.95
C THR A 120 -28.33 -6.12 15.95
N GLY A 121 -28.57 -7.42 16.02
CA GLY A 121 -27.78 -8.32 16.88
C GLY A 121 -26.32 -8.38 16.45
N ALA A 122 -26.07 -8.53 15.13
CA ALA A 122 -24.72 -8.54 14.56
C ALA A 122 -23.97 -7.22 14.85
N GLN A 123 -24.65 -6.09 14.75
CA GLN A 123 -24.07 -4.78 15.08
C GLN A 123 -23.63 -4.73 16.55
N LYS A 124 -24.48 -5.23 17.47
CA LYS A 124 -24.17 -5.25 18.90
C LYS A 124 -22.98 -6.16 19.17
N THR A 125 -23.00 -7.41 18.73
CA THR A 125 -21.88 -8.35 18.88
C THR A 125 -20.58 -7.80 18.34
N LEU A 126 -20.64 -7.13 17.17
CA LEU A 126 -19.46 -6.55 16.54
C LEU A 126 -18.95 -5.32 17.31
N ALA A 127 -19.83 -4.52 17.92
CA ALA A 127 -19.44 -3.41 18.80
C ALA A 127 -18.69 -3.91 20.04
N ASP A 128 -19.18 -4.97 20.70
CA ASP A 128 -18.51 -5.59 21.86
C ASP A 128 -17.13 -6.13 21.48
N GLN A 129 -17.02 -6.76 20.32
CA GLN A 129 -15.74 -7.26 19.80
C GLN A 129 -14.78 -6.13 19.42
N GLN A 130 -15.29 -5.04 18.85
CA GLN A 130 -14.51 -3.87 18.53
C GLN A 130 -13.92 -3.26 19.81
N GLU A 131 -14.71 -3.13 20.84
CA GLU A 131 -14.24 -2.64 22.15
C GLU A 131 -13.15 -3.53 22.73
N ALA A 132 -13.35 -4.86 22.73
CA ALA A 132 -12.35 -5.81 23.17
C ALA A 132 -11.05 -5.73 22.39
N ALA A 133 -11.15 -5.61 21.04
CA ALA A 133 -9.99 -5.47 20.16
C ALA A 133 -9.23 -4.16 20.40
N HIS A 134 -9.93 -3.06 20.66
CA HIS A 134 -9.30 -1.78 21.06
C HIS A 134 -8.58 -1.88 22.39
N ARG A 135 -9.18 -2.49 23.40
CA ARG A 135 -8.49 -2.75 24.70
C ARG A 135 -7.19 -3.55 24.50
N GLN A 136 -7.21 -4.59 23.67
CA GLN A 136 -6.03 -5.38 23.35
C GLN A 136 -4.98 -4.56 22.58
N ALA A 137 -5.41 -3.75 21.59
CA ALA A 137 -4.52 -2.88 20.83
C ALA A 137 -3.82 -1.85 21.74
N ILE A 138 -4.53 -1.24 22.68
CA ILE A 138 -3.96 -0.30 23.65
C ILE A 138 -2.95 -0.99 24.57
N ALA A 139 -3.26 -2.19 25.07
CA ALA A 139 -2.32 -2.99 25.86
C ALA A 139 -1.04 -3.33 25.07
N ALA A 140 -1.18 -3.66 23.79
CA ALA A 140 -0.05 -3.87 22.89
C ALA A 140 0.76 -2.59 22.67
N LEU A 141 0.12 -1.44 22.48
CA LEU A 141 0.78 -0.14 22.32
C LEU A 141 1.60 0.30 23.53
N LYS A 142 1.24 -0.13 24.75
CA LYS A 142 2.06 0.10 25.95
C LYS A 142 3.43 -0.58 25.84
N LYS A 143 3.46 -1.79 25.27
CA LYS A 143 4.69 -2.59 25.07
C LYS A 143 5.50 -2.11 23.86
N HIS A 144 4.85 -1.57 22.85
CA HIS A 144 5.44 -1.13 21.58
C HIS A 144 5.61 0.40 21.57
N ASN A 145 6.65 0.91 22.23
CA ASN A 145 6.99 2.33 22.16
C ASN A 145 8.01 2.62 21.04
N LEU A 146 8.03 3.84 20.54
CA LEU A 146 8.91 4.25 19.46
C LEU A 146 10.21 4.91 19.93
N ALA A 147 10.51 4.96 21.22
CA ALA A 147 11.67 5.68 21.75
C ALA A 147 12.99 5.10 21.22
N VAL A 148 13.13 3.75 21.24
CA VAL A 148 14.33 3.07 20.74
C VAL A 148 14.46 3.26 19.22
N PRO A 149 13.50 2.89 18.38
CA PRO A 149 13.64 3.06 16.93
C PRO A 149 13.82 4.52 16.50
N LEU A 150 13.25 5.48 17.22
CA LEU A 150 13.48 6.90 16.95
C LEU A 150 14.92 7.33 17.29
N ARG A 151 15.51 6.82 18.37
CA ARG A 151 16.93 7.08 18.69
C ARG A 151 17.84 6.45 17.64
N SER A 152 17.62 5.19 17.27
CA SER A 152 18.42 4.52 16.26
C SER A 152 18.33 5.23 14.89
N TRP A 153 17.14 5.64 14.47
CA TRP A 153 16.97 6.43 13.26
C TRP A 153 17.74 7.76 13.31
N ARG A 154 17.63 8.50 14.42
CA ARG A 154 18.32 9.78 14.57
C ARG A 154 19.84 9.60 14.61
N HIS A 155 20.32 8.58 15.27
CA HIS A 155 21.73 8.24 15.30
C HIS A 155 22.23 7.94 13.89
N TRP A 156 21.56 7.06 13.16
CA TRP A 156 21.90 6.73 11.78
C TRP A 156 21.93 7.97 10.88
N VAL A 157 20.96 8.88 10.99
CA VAL A 157 20.96 10.15 10.25
C VAL A 157 22.13 11.03 10.62
N ALA A 158 22.52 11.07 11.90
CA ALA A 158 23.61 11.90 12.39
C ALA A 158 25.01 11.38 11.99
N THR A 159 25.15 10.07 11.83
CA THR A 159 26.42 9.41 11.45
C THR A 159 26.55 9.24 9.95
N LEU A 160 25.45 9.39 9.19
CA LEU A 160 25.49 9.27 7.75
C LEU A 160 26.26 10.43 7.11
N GLU A 161 27.27 10.13 6.32
CA GLU A 161 27.86 11.09 5.40
C GLU A 161 26.77 11.55 4.39
N PRO A 162 26.52 12.87 4.26
CA PRO A 162 25.43 13.35 3.42
C PRO A 162 25.53 12.84 1.98
N PRO A 163 24.57 12.03 1.50
CA PRO A 163 24.66 11.48 0.15
C PRO A 163 24.39 12.57 -0.89
N THR A 164 25.10 12.50 -2.01
CA THR A 164 24.85 13.40 -3.15
C THR A 164 23.43 13.20 -3.71
N ASP A 165 22.86 14.24 -4.28
CA ASP A 165 21.56 14.17 -4.97
C ASP A 165 21.52 13.12 -6.07
N GLY A 166 22.65 12.91 -6.77
CA GLY A 166 22.83 11.86 -7.76
C GLY A 166 22.72 10.46 -7.16
N ARG A 167 23.30 10.20 -5.98
CA ARG A 167 23.21 8.93 -5.24
C ARG A 167 21.76 8.68 -4.79
N VAL A 168 21.09 9.68 -4.23
CA VAL A 168 19.68 9.58 -3.82
C VAL A 168 18.80 9.26 -5.01
N ARG A 169 18.96 9.96 -6.13
CA ARG A 169 18.19 9.72 -7.36
C ARG A 169 18.42 8.33 -7.93
N LYS A 170 19.66 7.82 -7.93
CA LYS A 170 19.99 6.45 -8.39
C LYS A 170 19.29 5.39 -7.55
N ILE A 171 19.32 5.53 -6.21
CA ILE A 171 18.65 4.60 -5.29
C ILE A 171 17.13 4.69 -5.44
N ALA A 172 16.57 5.90 -5.57
CA ALA A 172 15.17 6.13 -5.82
C ALA A 172 14.69 5.42 -7.10
N ALA A 173 15.40 5.61 -8.21
CA ALA A 173 15.10 5.00 -9.49
C ALA A 173 15.11 3.47 -9.40
N ALA A 174 16.13 2.89 -8.81
CA ALA A 174 16.25 1.44 -8.62
C ALA A 174 15.14 0.86 -7.72
N ALA A 175 14.78 1.58 -6.63
CA ALA A 175 13.71 1.18 -5.73
C ALA A 175 12.34 1.20 -6.41
N ILE A 176 12.04 2.26 -7.16
CA ILE A 176 10.78 2.41 -7.91
C ILE A 176 10.69 1.34 -9.00
N GLU A 177 11.74 1.14 -9.80
CA GLU A 177 11.79 0.13 -10.86
C GLU A 177 11.54 -1.29 -10.31
N LYS A 178 12.22 -1.68 -9.24
CA LYS A 178 12.02 -2.98 -8.59
C LYS A 178 10.58 -3.19 -8.15
N ARG A 179 9.94 -2.14 -7.60
CA ARG A 179 8.56 -2.22 -7.12
C ARG A 179 7.55 -2.20 -8.25
N TYR A 180 7.81 -1.42 -9.29
CA TYR A 180 7.03 -1.45 -10.53
C TYR A 180 7.05 -2.85 -11.16
N GLY A 181 8.22 -3.44 -11.37
CA GLY A 181 8.35 -4.79 -11.88
C GLY A 181 7.63 -5.84 -11.01
N THR A 182 7.67 -5.69 -9.68
CA THR A 182 6.93 -6.55 -8.76
C THR A 182 5.41 -6.39 -8.93
N MET A 183 4.92 -5.16 -9.07
CA MET A 183 3.52 -4.86 -9.31
C MET A 183 3.05 -5.47 -10.62
N LYS A 184 3.77 -5.27 -11.72
CA LYS A 184 3.45 -5.85 -13.05
C LYS A 184 3.38 -7.38 -13.00
N LYS A 185 4.36 -8.05 -12.38
CA LYS A 185 4.37 -9.52 -12.21
C LYS A 185 3.16 -10.02 -11.40
N ARG A 186 2.67 -9.24 -10.44
CA ARG A 186 1.49 -9.59 -9.63
C ARG A 186 0.19 -9.28 -10.35
N ALA A 187 0.14 -8.19 -11.11
CA ALA A 187 -1.00 -7.85 -11.95
C ALA A 187 -1.27 -8.92 -13.01
N ALA A 188 -0.21 -9.40 -13.68
CA ALA A 188 -0.31 -10.47 -14.68
C ALA A 188 -0.80 -11.82 -14.11
N LYS A 189 -0.76 -12.01 -12.79
CA LYS A 189 -1.21 -13.24 -12.10
C LYS A 189 -2.55 -13.05 -11.38
N LEU A 190 -3.25 -11.95 -11.64
CA LEU A 190 -4.55 -11.69 -11.00
C LEU A 190 -5.61 -12.63 -11.59
N ASP A 191 -6.22 -13.43 -10.73
CA ASP A 191 -7.26 -14.41 -11.08
C ASP A 191 -8.51 -14.27 -10.21
N GLY A 192 -8.66 -13.13 -9.53
CA GLY A 192 -9.76 -12.89 -8.60
C GLY A 192 -9.59 -13.57 -7.23
N SER A 193 -8.58 -14.42 -7.02
CA SER A 193 -8.33 -15.00 -5.70
C SER A 193 -7.88 -13.95 -4.69
N GLN A 194 -8.40 -14.05 -3.46
CA GLN A 194 -8.09 -13.14 -2.36
C GLN A 194 -6.57 -13.01 -2.12
N LYS A 195 -5.84 -14.11 -2.15
CA LYS A 195 -4.38 -14.15 -1.94
C LYS A 195 -3.64 -13.34 -3.01
N ARG A 196 -4.03 -13.45 -4.29
CA ARG A 196 -3.40 -12.70 -5.39
C ARG A 196 -3.78 -11.23 -5.37
N LEU A 197 -5.04 -10.92 -5.08
CA LEU A 197 -5.52 -9.56 -4.89
C LEU A 197 -4.78 -8.86 -3.74
N HIS A 198 -4.65 -9.51 -2.58
CA HIS A 198 -3.88 -8.98 -1.44
C HIS A 198 -2.40 -8.72 -1.81
N ARG A 199 -1.78 -9.64 -2.55
CA ARG A 199 -0.40 -9.48 -3.01
C ARG A 199 -0.24 -8.30 -3.97
N LEU A 200 -1.18 -8.12 -4.92
CA LEU A 200 -1.17 -6.97 -5.84
C LEU A 200 -1.36 -5.66 -5.08
N ARG A 201 -2.39 -5.58 -4.22
CA ARG A 201 -2.64 -4.40 -3.36
C ARG A 201 -1.41 -4.01 -2.53
N SER A 202 -0.73 -4.99 -1.95
CA SER A 202 0.51 -4.77 -1.20
C SER A 202 1.64 -4.23 -2.08
N ALA A 203 1.79 -4.70 -3.34
CA ALA A 203 2.78 -4.20 -4.27
C ALA A 203 2.50 -2.75 -4.69
N ILE A 204 1.25 -2.43 -4.99
CA ILE A 204 0.80 -1.08 -5.34
C ILE A 204 1.07 -0.10 -4.20
N LYS A 205 0.73 -0.46 -2.96
CA LYS A 205 1.06 0.37 -1.79
C LYS A 205 2.55 0.64 -1.66
N LYS A 206 3.39 -0.39 -1.83
CA LYS A 206 4.86 -0.23 -1.76
C LYS A 206 5.40 0.66 -2.87
N LEU A 207 4.90 0.51 -4.10
CA LEU A 207 5.27 1.37 -5.22
C LEU A 207 4.87 2.83 -4.94
N ARG A 208 3.63 3.07 -4.51
CA ARG A 208 3.14 4.41 -4.19
C ARG A 208 3.96 5.07 -3.09
N TYR A 209 4.29 4.35 -2.01
CA TYR A 209 5.10 4.91 -0.93
C TYR A 209 6.52 5.24 -1.37
N SER A 210 7.11 4.48 -2.28
CA SER A 210 8.43 4.83 -2.81
C SER A 210 8.39 6.05 -3.71
N ILE A 211 7.40 6.15 -4.59
CA ILE A 211 7.22 7.34 -5.43
C ILE A 211 6.97 8.58 -4.56
N ASP A 212 6.13 8.47 -3.54
CA ASP A 212 5.82 9.57 -2.62
C ASP A 212 7.07 10.02 -1.83
N LEU A 213 7.86 9.08 -1.31
CA LEU A 213 9.08 9.38 -0.56
C LEU A 213 10.12 10.11 -1.43
N TYR A 214 10.34 9.61 -2.65
CA TYR A 214 11.39 10.09 -3.54
C TYR A 214 10.92 11.11 -4.58
N ARG A 215 9.68 11.62 -4.47
CA ARG A 215 9.09 12.52 -5.49
C ARG A 215 9.91 13.76 -5.78
N HIS A 216 10.67 14.27 -4.79
CA HIS A 216 11.50 15.46 -4.94
C HIS A 216 12.81 15.20 -5.69
N ALA A 217 13.19 13.93 -5.92
CA ALA A 217 14.32 13.56 -6.75
C ALA A 217 14.03 13.66 -8.26
N PHE A 218 12.78 13.98 -8.66
CA PHE A 218 12.33 14.00 -10.05
C PHE A 218 11.47 15.24 -10.34
N PRO A 219 11.28 15.64 -11.62
CA PRO A 219 10.39 16.73 -12.00
C PRO A 219 8.96 16.51 -11.48
N LYS A 220 8.41 17.50 -10.77
CA LYS A 220 7.20 17.41 -9.92
C LYS A 220 5.98 16.81 -10.63
N GLN A 221 5.76 17.11 -11.91
CA GLN A 221 4.58 16.66 -12.65
C GLN A 221 4.55 15.14 -12.83
N LEU A 222 5.70 14.51 -13.02
CA LEU A 222 5.82 13.09 -13.35
C LEU A 222 5.45 12.16 -12.19
N PRO A 223 6.02 12.32 -10.96
CA PRO A 223 5.57 11.57 -9.80
C PRO A 223 4.09 11.79 -9.45
N ASN A 224 3.58 13.03 -9.60
CA ASN A 224 2.20 13.35 -9.25
C ASN A 224 1.18 12.60 -10.12
N ALA A 225 1.44 12.44 -11.42
CA ALA A 225 0.59 11.65 -12.32
C ALA A 225 0.51 10.18 -11.84
N TRP A 226 1.64 9.58 -11.48
CA TRP A 226 1.70 8.24 -10.93
C TRP A 226 0.99 8.12 -9.59
N LEU A 227 1.19 9.06 -8.68
CA LEU A 227 0.57 9.05 -7.35
C LEU A 227 -0.95 9.11 -7.43
N LYS A 228 -1.51 9.90 -8.38
CA LYS A 228 -2.94 9.98 -8.63
C LYS A 228 -3.50 8.63 -9.11
N GLN A 229 -2.93 8.06 -10.18
CA GLN A 229 -3.40 6.77 -10.73
C GLN A 229 -3.25 5.62 -9.74
N LEU A 230 -2.15 5.59 -8.96
CA LEU A 230 -1.97 4.58 -7.91
C LEU A 230 -2.93 4.76 -6.74
N ALA A 231 -3.40 5.99 -6.45
CA ALA A 231 -4.41 6.24 -5.43
C ALA A 231 -5.78 5.67 -5.86
N ASP A 232 -6.20 5.92 -7.10
CA ASP A 232 -7.45 5.42 -7.66
C ASP A 232 -7.46 3.89 -7.67
N LEU A 233 -6.39 3.28 -8.20
CA LEU A 233 -6.21 1.83 -8.22
C LEU A 233 -6.22 1.23 -6.80
N GLN A 234 -5.57 1.91 -5.85
CA GLN A 234 -5.56 1.48 -4.45
C GLN A 234 -6.95 1.55 -3.81
N GLY A 235 -7.80 2.49 -4.21
CA GLY A 235 -9.18 2.60 -3.79
C GLY A 235 -9.99 1.36 -4.19
N HIS A 236 -9.97 1.01 -5.49
CA HIS A 236 -10.70 -0.15 -5.99
C HIS A 236 -10.22 -1.46 -5.35
N LEU A 237 -8.92 -1.71 -5.31
CA LEU A 237 -8.36 -2.92 -4.68
C LEU A 237 -8.50 -2.91 -3.16
N GLY A 238 -8.61 -1.73 -2.55
CA GLY A 238 -8.92 -1.54 -1.14
C GLY A 238 -10.30 -2.08 -0.82
N LEU A 239 -11.30 -1.57 -1.52
CA LEU A 239 -12.69 -1.98 -1.37
C LEU A 239 -12.86 -3.50 -1.59
N ALA A 240 -12.30 -4.05 -2.68
CA ALA A 240 -12.34 -5.48 -2.93
C ALA A 240 -11.74 -6.31 -1.78
N HIS A 241 -10.59 -5.90 -1.27
CA HIS A 241 -9.93 -6.55 -0.13
C HIS A 241 -10.79 -6.47 1.14
N ASP A 242 -11.34 -5.29 1.45
CA ASP A 242 -12.09 -5.07 2.70
C ASP A 242 -13.40 -5.87 2.70
N ARG A 243 -14.06 -6.04 1.52
CA ARG A 243 -15.20 -6.95 1.34
C ARG A 243 -14.82 -8.42 1.53
N MET A 244 -13.67 -8.85 1.01
CA MET A 244 -13.17 -10.23 1.19
C MET A 244 -12.78 -10.51 2.65
N MET A 245 -12.09 -9.57 3.29
CA MET A 245 -11.72 -9.68 4.71
C MET A 245 -12.94 -9.69 5.61
N GLY A 246 -13.92 -8.82 5.35
CA GLY A 246 -15.18 -8.78 6.10
C GLY A 246 -15.91 -10.12 6.07
N ARG A 247 -15.92 -10.81 4.93
CA ARG A 247 -16.49 -12.17 4.82
C ARG A 247 -15.78 -13.18 5.72
N GLN A 248 -14.44 -13.14 5.80
CA GLN A 248 -13.69 -14.05 6.66
C GLN A 248 -13.89 -13.75 8.14
N LEU A 249 -13.87 -12.46 8.48
CA LEU A 249 -14.04 -12.01 9.86
C LEU A 249 -15.48 -12.24 10.35
N TRP A 250 -16.47 -12.15 9.46
CA TRP A 250 -17.87 -12.40 9.82
C TRP A 250 -18.05 -13.73 10.54
N ASP A 251 -17.46 -14.78 10.00
CA ASP A 251 -17.60 -16.12 10.54
C ASP A 251 -16.98 -16.30 11.93
N THR A 252 -15.94 -15.52 12.24
CA THR A 252 -15.25 -15.58 13.54
C THR A 252 -15.76 -14.53 14.52
N ALA A 253 -16.29 -13.42 14.03
CA ALA A 253 -16.71 -12.28 14.84
C ALA A 253 -18.21 -12.29 15.17
N VAL A 254 -19.04 -12.86 14.31
CA VAL A 254 -20.51 -12.74 14.40
C VAL A 254 -21.22 -14.09 14.49
N SER A 255 -20.57 -15.21 14.20
CA SER A 255 -21.17 -16.56 14.20
C SER A 255 -21.42 -17.11 15.61
N VAL A 256 -21.75 -16.27 16.58
CA VAL A 256 -22.28 -16.73 17.86
C VAL A 256 -23.80 -16.82 17.75
N GLU A 257 -24.34 -17.91 18.23
CA GLU A 257 -25.75 -18.34 18.27
C GLU A 257 -26.82 -17.30 17.89
N GLY A 258 -27.53 -17.56 16.78
CA GLY A 258 -28.74 -16.84 16.39
C GLY A 258 -28.65 -16.02 15.09
N GLU A 259 -27.48 -15.78 14.51
CA GLU A 259 -27.32 -14.90 13.33
C GLU A 259 -27.09 -15.63 12.00
N ALA A 260 -27.36 -16.92 11.96
CA ALA A 260 -27.35 -17.74 10.75
C ALA A 260 -28.10 -17.14 9.53
N PRO A 261 -29.22 -16.40 9.70
CA PRO A 261 -29.97 -15.83 8.58
C PRO A 261 -29.18 -14.83 7.74
N LEU A 262 -28.28 -14.04 8.36
CA LEU A 262 -27.49 -13.00 7.66
C LEU A 262 -26.20 -13.51 7.02
N SER A 263 -25.65 -14.63 7.49
CA SER A 263 -24.34 -15.10 7.07
C SER A 263 -24.29 -15.41 5.56
N LYS A 264 -25.29 -16.10 5.01
CA LYS A 264 -25.36 -16.40 3.56
C LYS A 264 -25.54 -15.12 2.70
N PRO A 265 -26.51 -14.22 2.99
CA PRO A 265 -26.66 -12.94 2.29
C PRO A 265 -25.39 -12.09 2.33
N PHE A 266 -24.78 -11.89 3.51
CA PHE A 266 -23.59 -11.11 3.69
C PHE A 266 -22.39 -11.65 2.89
N ARG A 267 -22.16 -12.97 2.94
CA ARG A 267 -21.08 -13.60 2.15
C ARG A 267 -21.31 -13.48 0.65
N ARG A 268 -22.56 -13.65 0.17
CA ARG A 268 -22.91 -13.49 -1.24
C ARG A 268 -22.69 -12.05 -1.71
N TRP A 269 -23.18 -11.09 -0.94
CA TRP A 269 -22.98 -9.66 -1.19
C TRP A 269 -21.49 -9.29 -1.21
N GLY A 270 -20.74 -9.69 -0.19
CA GLY A 270 -19.31 -9.44 -0.11
C GLY A 270 -18.51 -10.04 -1.28
N LYS A 271 -18.89 -11.24 -1.77
CA LYS A 271 -18.27 -11.84 -2.97
C LYS A 271 -18.58 -11.02 -4.21
N ARG A 272 -19.85 -10.66 -4.43
CA ARG A 272 -20.30 -9.89 -5.61
C ARG A 272 -19.64 -8.52 -5.66
N THR A 273 -19.67 -7.77 -4.56
CA THR A 273 -19.12 -6.40 -4.48
C THR A 273 -17.59 -6.39 -4.53
N ALA A 274 -16.91 -7.39 -3.96
CA ALA A 274 -15.46 -7.55 -4.09
C ALA A 274 -15.06 -7.81 -5.54
N TYR A 275 -15.80 -8.67 -6.26
CA TYR A 275 -15.57 -8.94 -7.67
C TYR A 275 -15.73 -7.67 -8.50
N ALA A 276 -16.85 -6.96 -8.37
CA ALA A 276 -17.12 -5.71 -9.08
C ALA A 276 -16.05 -4.63 -8.82
N ALA A 277 -15.56 -4.52 -7.57
CA ALA A 277 -14.48 -3.60 -7.24
C ALA A 277 -13.13 -4.03 -7.86
N SER A 278 -12.87 -5.34 -7.92
CA SER A 278 -11.67 -5.88 -8.58
C SER A 278 -11.68 -5.64 -10.08
N GLU A 279 -12.84 -5.77 -10.74
CA GLU A 279 -13.02 -5.49 -12.18
C GLU A 279 -12.68 -4.03 -12.51
N LYS A 280 -13.11 -3.07 -11.67
CA LYS A 280 -12.77 -1.64 -11.82
C LYS A 280 -11.27 -1.36 -11.71
N ALA A 281 -10.48 -2.26 -11.13
CA ALA A 281 -9.03 -2.13 -11.05
C ALA A 281 -8.32 -2.39 -12.39
N THR A 282 -8.90 -3.19 -13.29
CA THR A 282 -8.29 -3.55 -14.59
C THR A 282 -8.05 -2.33 -15.48
N PRO A 283 -9.04 -1.48 -15.77
CA PRO A 283 -8.79 -0.26 -16.55
C PRO A 283 -7.85 0.73 -15.85
N SER A 284 -7.84 0.76 -14.51
CA SER A 284 -6.91 1.59 -13.76
C SER A 284 -5.46 1.09 -13.86
N LEU A 285 -5.25 -0.23 -13.96
CA LEU A 285 -3.93 -0.82 -14.25
C LEU A 285 -3.44 -0.47 -15.65
N ALA A 286 -4.32 -0.53 -16.67
CA ALA A 286 -3.98 -0.18 -18.04
C ALA A 286 -3.57 1.31 -18.17
N LYS A 287 -4.21 2.21 -17.42
CA LYS A 287 -3.82 3.63 -17.38
C LYS A 287 -2.39 3.85 -16.91
N LEU A 288 -1.86 3.01 -16.02
CA LEU A 288 -0.46 3.11 -15.57
C LEU A 288 0.54 2.81 -16.69
N ASP A 289 0.20 1.97 -17.66
CA ASP A 289 1.08 1.62 -18.77
C ASP A 289 1.28 2.79 -19.76
N ASN A 290 0.37 3.76 -19.75
CA ASN A 290 0.45 4.98 -20.56
C ASN A 290 1.28 6.10 -19.90
N LEU A 291 1.68 5.92 -18.62
CA LEU A 291 2.48 6.91 -17.92
C LEU A 291 3.97 6.76 -18.23
N SER A 292 4.67 7.88 -18.38
CA SER A 292 6.12 7.90 -18.52
C SER A 292 6.81 7.27 -17.31
N HIS A 293 7.74 6.35 -17.55
CA HIS A 293 8.60 5.76 -16.50
C HIS A 293 9.73 6.73 -16.14
N PHE A 294 9.39 7.83 -15.50
CA PHE A 294 10.23 8.99 -15.20
C PHE A 294 11.53 8.66 -14.42
N TRP A 295 11.60 7.50 -13.81
CA TRP A 295 12.77 7.02 -13.07
C TRP A 295 13.79 6.30 -13.96
N ARG A 296 13.45 6.00 -15.21
CA ARG A 296 14.38 5.41 -16.21
C ARG A 296 15.11 6.53 -16.96
N LYS A 297 16.31 6.23 -17.41
CA LYS A 297 17.03 7.13 -18.32
C LYS A 297 16.33 7.17 -19.69
N PRO A 298 16.39 8.29 -20.43
CA PRO A 298 15.78 8.38 -21.77
C PRO A 298 16.24 7.31 -22.76
N SER A 299 17.44 6.76 -22.59
CA SER A 299 18.03 5.69 -23.42
C SER A 299 17.46 4.29 -23.11
N ASP A 300 16.77 4.11 -21.99
CA ASP A 300 16.25 2.81 -21.54
C ASP A 300 14.84 2.52 -22.10
N LYS A 301 14.40 3.21 -23.16
CA LYS A 301 13.14 2.87 -23.83
C LYS A 301 13.26 1.46 -24.41
N PRO A 302 12.35 0.52 -24.09
CA PRO A 302 12.30 -0.76 -24.76
C PRO A 302 12.10 -0.52 -26.26
N THR A 303 13.06 -0.93 -27.06
CA THR A 303 12.95 -0.92 -28.52
C THR A 303 11.91 -1.95 -28.94
N HIS A 304 10.64 -1.54 -29.01
CA HIS A 304 9.54 -2.30 -29.65
C HIS A 304 9.71 -2.40 -31.19
N ARG A 305 10.96 -2.50 -31.68
CA ARG A 305 11.25 -2.50 -33.11
C ARG A 305 11.90 -3.78 -33.63
N ARG A 306 11.78 -4.91 -32.95
CA ARG A 306 12.37 -6.18 -33.45
C ARG A 306 11.40 -7.27 -33.91
N GLU A 307 10.06 -7.07 -33.77
CA GLU A 307 9.10 -8.13 -34.19
C GLU A 307 8.42 -7.89 -35.54
N ARG A 308 8.62 -6.73 -36.19
CA ARG A 308 8.02 -6.49 -37.53
C ARG A 308 8.86 -6.90 -38.71
N LYS A 309 10.09 -7.43 -38.53
CA LYS A 309 10.96 -7.86 -39.66
C LYS A 309 11.03 -9.36 -39.89
N LYS A 310 10.39 -10.19 -39.05
CA LYS A 310 10.35 -11.66 -39.30
C LYS A 310 9.09 -12.14 -40.03
N SER A 311 8.09 -11.29 -40.25
CA SER A 311 6.85 -11.68 -40.94
C SER A 311 6.80 -11.27 -42.41
N ARG A 312 7.90 -10.75 -43.02
CA ARG A 312 7.91 -10.34 -44.43
C ARG A 312 8.77 -11.18 -45.34
N ASN A 313 9.42 -12.23 -44.85
CA ASN A 313 10.26 -13.13 -45.67
C ASN A 313 9.74 -14.55 -45.76
N ILE A 314 8.44 -14.78 -45.66
CA ILE A 314 7.82 -16.11 -45.92
C ILE A 314 6.59 -15.88 -46.82
N VAL A 315 6.81 -15.25 -47.97
CA VAL A 315 5.92 -15.34 -49.17
C VAL A 315 6.80 -14.92 -50.32
N ASP A 316 7.56 -15.81 -50.90
CA ASP A 316 8.00 -15.88 -52.28
C ASP A 316 8.94 -17.09 -52.41
N ASP A 317 8.38 -18.28 -52.47
CA ASP A 317 9.00 -19.41 -53.16
C ASP A 317 7.90 -20.49 -53.38
N SER A 318 7.06 -20.28 -54.38
CA SER A 318 6.24 -21.34 -54.96
C SER A 318 5.82 -20.99 -56.38
N SER A 319 6.84 -21.10 -57.29
CA SER A 319 6.54 -21.28 -58.70
C SER A 319 7.67 -22.06 -59.32
N ALA A 320 7.43 -23.31 -59.58
CA ALA A 320 7.94 -24.12 -60.70
C ALA A 320 8.12 -25.59 -60.29
N SER A 321 7.14 -26.41 -60.61
CA SER A 321 7.46 -27.77 -61.14
C SER A 321 6.24 -28.31 -61.90
N LYS A 322 6.48 -28.56 -63.18
CA LYS A 322 5.65 -29.21 -64.17
C LYS A 322 5.19 -30.61 -63.78
N PRO A 323 4.04 -31.07 -64.30
CA PRO A 323 3.59 -32.48 -64.11
C PRO A 323 4.29 -33.41 -65.07
N PRO A 324 4.54 -34.65 -64.70
CA PRO A 324 4.93 -35.68 -65.67
C PRO A 324 3.71 -36.38 -66.28
N SER A 325 3.88 -36.62 -67.56
CA SER A 325 3.07 -37.30 -68.53
C SER A 325 2.70 -38.74 -68.16
N THR A 326 1.50 -39.11 -68.48
CA THR A 326 0.93 -40.47 -68.58
C THR A 326 1.68 -41.35 -69.57
N ALA A 327 1.94 -42.60 -69.25
CA ALA A 327 2.04 -43.69 -70.16
C ALA A 327 1.74 -45.04 -69.45
N THR A 328 0.58 -45.56 -69.75
CA THR A 328 0.15 -46.92 -70.15
C THR A 328 1.10 -48.08 -69.79
N ARG A 329 0.72 -49.00 -68.94
CA ARG A 329 0.27 -50.38 -69.16
C ARG A 329 -0.21 -51.04 -67.89
#